data_f0bf0ac6a1940dbb29124f4cdde72d12
#
_entry.id   f0bf0ac6a1940dbb29124f4cdde72d12
#
_cell.length_a   1.000
_cell.length_b   1.000
_cell.length_c   1.000
_cell.angle_alpha   90.00
_cell.angle_beta   90.00
_cell.angle_gamma   90.00
#
_symmetry.space_group_name_H-M   'P 1'
#
loop_
_entity.id
_entity.type
_entity.pdbx_description
1 polymer ?
#
loop_
_entity_poly.entity_id
_entity_poly.type
_entity_poly.pdbx_seq_one_letter_code
_entity_poly.pdbx_strand_id
1 'polypeptide(L)'
;DQLWAEAVARFNAGEELILRDELQKAALAEQQAHTERDPWEGSILDFLDKPLPLDWAKRTIDERVCWWENGPADPATATQQRISICVNEVWREVLDSTGKAPDRQQSKRIAAVLNGLPGWAPGKYPQRCGPYGMQRIWRRKSE
;
A
#
# COMPACT_ATOMS: atom_id res chain seq x y z
N ASP A 1 21.44 20.43 28.96
CA ASP A 1 20.99 20.22 30.34
C ASP A 1 19.75 21.01 30.72
N GLN A 2 19.54 22.22 30.14
CA GLN A 2 18.40 23.09 30.46
C GLN A 2 17.05 22.47 30.03
N LEU A 3 16.98 21.85 28.86
CA LEU A 3 15.78 21.14 28.37
C LEU A 3 15.38 19.98 29.29
N TRP A 4 16.35 19.27 29.82
CA TRP A 4 16.08 18.16 30.75
C TRP A 4 15.56 18.64 32.10
N ALA A 5 16.14 19.71 32.62
CA ALA A 5 15.67 20.33 33.86
C ALA A 5 14.24 20.85 33.75
N GLU A 6 13.88 21.46 32.60
CA GLU A 6 12.53 21.92 32.32
C GLU A 6 11.54 20.73 32.21
N ALA A 7 11.93 19.67 31.51
CA ALA A 7 11.09 18.47 31.38
C ALA A 7 10.81 17.82 32.75
N VAL A 8 11.81 17.74 33.62
CA VAL A 8 11.65 17.21 35.00
C VAL A 8 10.76 18.13 35.84
N ALA A 9 10.91 19.45 35.72
CA ALA A 9 10.07 20.40 36.45
C ALA A 9 8.60 20.30 36.03
N ARG A 10 8.32 20.18 34.72
CA ARG A 10 6.96 19.97 34.18
C ARG A 10 6.35 18.63 34.60
N PHE A 11 7.14 17.57 34.56
CA PHE A 11 6.70 16.26 35.04
C PHE A 11 6.32 16.30 36.52
N ASN A 12 7.15 16.91 37.38
CA ASN A 12 6.88 17.06 38.82
C ASN A 12 5.68 17.98 39.10
N ALA A 13 5.37 18.91 38.20
CA ALA A 13 4.18 19.75 38.27
C ALA A 13 2.90 19.02 37.84
N GLY A 14 3.00 17.73 37.43
CA GLY A 14 1.85 16.93 37.01
C GLY A 14 1.35 17.26 35.61
N GLU A 15 2.18 17.90 34.78
CA GLU A 15 1.85 18.14 33.37
C GLU A 15 1.71 16.81 32.64
N GLU A 16 0.62 16.64 31.91
CA GLU A 16 0.38 15.42 31.16
C GLU A 16 1.37 15.26 30.02
N LEU A 17 1.99 14.07 29.93
CA LEU A 17 2.97 13.71 28.89
C LEU A 17 2.32 13.35 27.54
N ILE A 18 0.99 13.36 27.48
CA ILE A 18 0.23 13.00 26.28
C ILE A 18 -0.31 14.27 25.63
N LEU A 19 0.01 14.44 24.37
CA LEU A 19 -0.59 15.51 23.55
C LEU A 19 -2.09 15.27 23.42
N ARG A 20 -2.90 16.24 23.76
CA ARG A 20 -4.36 16.13 23.67
C ARG A 20 -4.87 16.75 22.37
N ASP A 21 -5.92 16.13 21.83
CA ASP A 21 -6.80 16.61 20.77
C ASP A 21 -6.13 17.39 19.62
N GLU A 22 -6.15 18.68 19.66
CA GLU A 22 -5.66 19.56 18.58
C GLU A 22 -4.15 19.47 18.40
N LEU A 23 -3.38 19.38 19.48
CA LEU A 23 -1.92 19.21 19.41
C LEU A 23 -1.55 17.82 18.88
N GLN A 24 -2.31 16.79 19.21
CA GLN A 24 -2.11 15.46 18.66
C GLN A 24 -2.43 15.44 17.16
N LYS A 25 -3.50 16.09 16.71
CA LYS A 25 -3.83 16.23 15.29
C LYS A 25 -2.74 17.00 14.52
N ALA A 26 -2.26 18.11 15.11
CA ALA A 26 -1.18 18.89 14.52
C ALA A 26 0.13 18.09 14.42
N ALA A 27 0.50 17.35 15.46
CA ALA A 27 1.68 16.49 15.46
C ALA A 27 1.57 15.35 14.43
N LEU A 28 0.39 14.73 14.30
CA LEU A 28 0.14 13.72 13.28
C LEU A 28 0.20 14.30 11.86
N ALA A 29 -0.34 15.50 11.64
CA ALA A 29 -0.26 16.17 10.35
C ALA A 29 1.19 16.51 9.98
N GLU A 30 1.99 16.99 10.95
CA GLU A 30 3.40 17.29 10.76
C GLU A 30 4.21 16.00 10.48
N GLN A 31 3.96 14.92 11.22
CA GLN A 31 4.58 13.62 10.96
C GLN A 31 4.24 13.11 9.55
N GLN A 32 3.00 13.26 9.10
CA GLN A 32 2.59 12.87 7.75
C GLN A 32 3.26 13.72 6.67
N ALA A 33 3.41 15.04 6.91
CA ALA A 33 4.08 15.96 5.98
C ALA A 33 5.57 15.64 5.82
N HIS A 34 6.23 15.16 6.90
CA HIS A 34 7.65 14.79 6.91
C HIS A 34 7.92 13.30 6.69
N THR A 35 6.89 12.46 6.54
CA THR A 35 7.08 11.06 6.18
C THR A 35 7.53 10.96 4.73
N GLU A 36 8.77 10.55 4.52
CA GLU A 36 9.27 10.23 3.18
C GLU A 36 8.37 9.16 2.56
N ARG A 37 7.85 9.45 1.37
CA ARG A 37 7.06 8.47 0.62
C ARG A 37 7.94 7.29 0.25
N ASP A 38 7.39 6.09 0.42
CA ASP A 38 8.08 4.89 -0.01
C ASP A 38 8.35 4.95 -1.51
N PRO A 39 9.60 4.72 -1.98
CA PRO A 39 9.92 4.75 -3.41
C PRO A 39 9.04 3.82 -4.27
N TRP A 40 8.44 2.79 -3.69
CA TRP A 40 7.54 1.87 -4.39
C TRP A 40 6.10 2.41 -4.53
N GLU A 41 5.74 3.43 -3.75
CA GLU A 41 4.37 3.97 -3.71
C GLU A 41 3.91 4.44 -5.09
N GLY A 42 4.75 5.18 -5.81
CA GLY A 42 4.43 5.67 -7.16
C GLY A 42 4.13 4.53 -8.13
N SER A 43 5.02 3.54 -8.23
CA SER A 43 4.83 2.38 -9.10
C SER A 43 3.60 1.54 -8.73
N ILE A 44 3.32 1.43 -7.42
CA ILE A 44 2.13 0.72 -6.93
C ILE A 44 0.86 1.49 -7.31
N LEU A 45 0.83 2.81 -7.17
CA LEU A 45 -0.31 3.64 -7.56
C LEU A 45 -0.59 3.54 -9.07
N ASP A 46 0.43 3.69 -9.91
CA ASP A 46 0.30 3.54 -11.37
C ASP A 46 -0.27 2.18 -11.75
N PHE A 47 0.17 1.12 -11.05
CA PHE A 47 -0.33 -0.22 -11.25
C PHE A 47 -1.79 -0.40 -10.84
N LEU A 48 -2.20 0.20 -9.71
CA LEU A 48 -3.56 0.11 -9.21
C LEU A 48 -4.58 0.87 -10.07
N ASP A 49 -4.14 1.93 -10.72
CA ASP A 49 -5.00 2.78 -11.56
C ASP A 49 -5.00 2.36 -13.04
N LYS A 50 -4.05 1.50 -13.44
CA LYS A 50 -4.01 0.97 -14.80
C LYS A 50 -5.24 0.10 -15.09
N PRO A 51 -6.04 0.44 -16.13
CA PRO A 51 -7.23 -0.33 -16.49
C PRO A 51 -6.85 -1.76 -16.90
N LEU A 52 -7.70 -2.72 -16.57
CA LEU A 52 -7.48 -4.14 -16.85
C LEU A 52 -8.37 -4.61 -18.00
N PRO A 53 -7.93 -5.61 -18.79
CA PRO A 53 -8.78 -6.29 -19.75
C PRO A 53 -9.79 -7.19 -19.05
N LEU A 54 -10.92 -7.46 -19.72
CA LEU A 54 -12.02 -8.26 -19.17
C LEU A 54 -11.63 -9.70 -18.81
N ASP A 55 -10.63 -10.24 -19.48
CA ASP A 55 -10.10 -11.59 -19.24
C ASP A 55 -9.05 -11.68 -18.15
N TRP A 56 -8.80 -10.59 -17.41
CA TRP A 56 -7.71 -10.49 -16.40
C TRP A 56 -7.68 -11.66 -15.41
N ALA A 57 -8.84 -12.12 -14.96
CA ALA A 57 -8.94 -13.21 -14.00
C ALA A 57 -8.43 -14.55 -14.53
N LYS A 58 -8.41 -14.73 -15.86
CA LYS A 58 -7.98 -15.97 -16.54
C LYS A 58 -6.50 -15.95 -16.94
N ARG A 59 -5.85 -14.78 -16.91
CA ARG A 59 -4.45 -14.61 -17.33
C ARG A 59 -3.50 -15.25 -16.35
N THR A 60 -2.47 -15.86 -16.90
CA THR A 60 -1.31 -16.35 -16.17
C THR A 60 -0.48 -15.19 -15.61
N ILE A 61 0.45 -15.49 -14.68
CA ILE A 61 1.35 -14.47 -14.11
C ILE A 61 2.19 -13.83 -15.23
N ASP A 62 2.75 -14.61 -16.12
CA ASP A 62 3.62 -14.10 -17.19
C ASP A 62 2.86 -13.20 -18.18
N GLU A 63 1.61 -13.53 -18.51
CA GLU A 63 0.74 -12.67 -19.33
C GLU A 63 0.40 -11.37 -18.63
N ARG A 64 0.28 -11.36 -17.30
CA ARG A 64 0.05 -10.15 -16.49
C ARG A 64 1.28 -9.26 -16.42
N VAL A 65 2.46 -9.85 -16.20
CA VAL A 65 3.75 -9.12 -16.22
C VAL A 65 3.97 -8.50 -17.61
N CYS A 66 3.81 -9.27 -18.67
CA CYS A 66 3.94 -8.77 -20.03
C CYS A 66 2.96 -7.62 -20.32
N TRP A 67 1.73 -7.73 -19.83
CA TRP A 67 0.73 -6.66 -19.99
C TRP A 67 1.11 -5.40 -19.20
N TRP A 68 1.69 -5.55 -18.01
CA TRP A 68 2.18 -4.41 -17.22
C TRP A 68 3.31 -3.67 -17.95
N GLU A 69 4.28 -4.40 -18.47
CA GLU A 69 5.46 -3.86 -19.15
C GLU A 69 5.12 -3.19 -20.50
N ASN A 70 4.29 -3.86 -21.29
CA ASN A 70 4.04 -3.45 -22.69
C ASN A 70 2.69 -2.72 -22.87
N GLY A 71 1.80 -2.79 -21.88
CA GLY A 71 0.44 -2.27 -22.00
C GLY A 71 -0.49 -3.15 -22.84
N PRO A 72 -1.74 -2.72 -23.04
CA PRO A 72 -2.68 -3.39 -23.93
C PRO A 72 -2.27 -3.22 -25.39
N ALA A 73 -2.37 -4.30 -26.17
CA ALA A 73 -2.18 -4.24 -27.63
C ALA A 73 -3.23 -3.30 -28.30
N ASP A 74 -4.44 -3.29 -27.73
CA ASP A 74 -5.52 -2.36 -28.09
C ASP A 74 -6.05 -1.69 -26.80
N PRO A 75 -5.90 -0.35 -26.65
CA PRO A 75 -6.39 0.38 -25.49
C PRO A 75 -7.91 0.20 -25.23
N ALA A 76 -8.70 -0.05 -26.27
CA ALA A 76 -10.14 -0.26 -26.13
C ALA A 76 -10.49 -1.55 -25.35
N THR A 77 -9.58 -2.47 -25.22
CA THR A 77 -9.81 -3.74 -24.49
C THR A 77 -9.59 -3.62 -22.98
N ALA A 78 -8.94 -2.55 -22.50
CA ALA A 78 -8.62 -2.32 -21.10
C ALA A 78 -9.65 -1.37 -20.46
N THR A 79 -10.80 -1.93 -20.06
CA THR A 79 -11.96 -1.14 -19.59
C THR A 79 -12.34 -1.42 -18.12
N GLN A 80 -11.75 -2.43 -17.50
CA GLN A 80 -12.09 -2.85 -16.15
C GLN A 80 -11.18 -2.21 -15.12
N GLN A 81 -11.76 -1.64 -14.07
CA GLN A 81 -10.98 -1.13 -12.93
C GLN A 81 -10.55 -2.26 -11.99
N ARG A 82 -9.35 -2.16 -11.46
CA ARG A 82 -8.86 -3.08 -10.43
C ARG A 82 -9.63 -2.86 -9.12
N ILE A 83 -10.26 -3.91 -8.62
CA ILE A 83 -11.09 -3.87 -7.40
C ILE A 83 -10.43 -4.53 -6.20
N SER A 84 -9.41 -5.36 -6.43
CA SER A 84 -8.68 -6.07 -5.37
C SER A 84 -7.24 -6.30 -5.77
N ILE A 85 -6.37 -6.43 -4.78
CA ILE A 85 -4.93 -6.63 -4.93
C ILE A 85 -4.38 -7.43 -3.75
N CYS A 86 -3.30 -8.16 -3.95
CA CYS A 86 -2.52 -8.79 -2.89
C CYS A 86 -1.03 -8.46 -3.00
N VAL A 87 -0.28 -8.69 -1.92
CA VAL A 87 1.16 -8.41 -1.85
C VAL A 87 1.94 -9.16 -2.95
N ASN A 88 1.62 -10.44 -3.16
CA ASN A 88 2.31 -11.25 -4.17
C ASN A 88 2.05 -10.75 -5.60
N GLU A 89 0.87 -10.22 -5.88
CA GLU A 89 0.54 -9.62 -7.18
C GLU A 89 1.38 -8.37 -7.42
N VAL A 90 1.43 -7.44 -6.45
CA VAL A 90 2.28 -6.25 -6.53
C VAL A 90 3.75 -6.62 -6.73
N TRP A 91 4.24 -7.56 -5.93
CA TRP A 91 5.62 -7.99 -6.00
C TRP A 91 5.97 -8.55 -7.37
N ARG A 92 5.20 -9.54 -7.83
CA ARG A 92 5.49 -10.29 -9.06
C ARG A 92 5.25 -9.52 -10.35
N GLU A 93 4.25 -8.65 -10.36
CA GLU A 93 3.84 -7.96 -11.57
C GLU A 93 4.51 -6.59 -11.73
N VAL A 94 4.99 -5.96 -10.62
CA VAL A 94 5.52 -4.59 -10.65
C VAL A 94 6.96 -4.47 -10.17
N LEU A 95 7.30 -5.11 -9.04
CA LEU A 95 8.53 -4.81 -8.32
C LEU A 95 9.67 -5.80 -8.61
N ASP A 96 9.35 -7.07 -8.87
CA ASP A 96 10.34 -8.12 -9.11
C ASP A 96 9.92 -9.12 -10.17
N SER A 97 10.54 -9.03 -11.35
CA SER A 97 10.36 -9.97 -12.46
C SER A 97 11.16 -11.27 -12.29
N THR A 98 11.98 -11.43 -11.24
CA THR A 98 12.89 -12.59 -11.09
C THR A 98 12.18 -13.92 -10.80
N GLY A 99 10.92 -13.87 -10.47
CA GLY A 99 10.13 -15.06 -10.21
C GLY A 99 10.16 -15.58 -8.79
N LYS A 100 10.91 -14.96 -7.89
CA LYS A 100 10.96 -15.31 -6.47
C LYS A 100 9.79 -14.71 -5.71
N ALA A 101 9.38 -15.37 -4.62
CA ALA A 101 8.41 -14.79 -3.70
C ALA A 101 9.05 -13.64 -2.88
N PRO A 102 8.28 -12.63 -2.47
CA PRO A 102 8.79 -11.57 -1.61
C PRO A 102 9.19 -12.14 -0.26
N ASP A 103 10.27 -11.63 0.30
CA ASP A 103 10.66 -11.92 1.67
C ASP A 103 9.70 -11.24 2.68
N ARG A 104 9.93 -11.51 3.98
CA ARG A 104 9.08 -10.94 5.04
C ARG A 104 9.15 -9.42 5.11
N GLN A 105 10.31 -8.83 4.86
CA GLN A 105 10.51 -7.38 4.93
C GLN A 105 9.86 -6.69 3.73
N GLN A 106 10.06 -7.21 2.53
CA GLN A 106 9.41 -6.75 1.31
C GLN A 106 7.88 -6.84 1.42
N SER A 107 7.37 -7.98 1.91
CA SER A 107 5.94 -8.18 2.13
C SER A 107 5.34 -7.17 3.11
N LYS A 108 6.03 -6.88 4.22
CA LYS A 108 5.60 -5.87 5.19
C LYS A 108 5.61 -4.46 4.60
N ARG A 109 6.64 -4.13 3.82
CA ARG A 109 6.78 -2.83 3.17
C ARG A 109 5.65 -2.59 2.17
N ILE A 110 5.36 -3.55 1.29
CA ILE A 110 4.24 -3.47 0.35
C ILE A 110 2.91 -3.32 1.11
N ALA A 111 2.70 -4.13 2.16
CA ALA A 111 1.49 -4.05 2.97
C ALA A 111 1.35 -2.68 3.66
N ALA A 112 2.44 -2.06 4.10
CA ALA A 112 2.44 -0.72 4.69
C ALA A 112 2.01 0.33 3.65
N VAL A 113 2.57 0.28 2.44
CA VAL A 113 2.15 1.15 1.33
C VAL A 113 0.65 0.99 1.06
N LEU A 114 0.18 -0.25 0.84
CA LEU A 114 -1.24 -0.53 0.55
C LEU A 114 -2.19 -0.07 1.67
N ASN A 115 -1.76 -0.14 2.94
CA ASN A 115 -2.54 0.37 4.08
C ASN A 115 -2.62 1.91 4.11
N GLY A 116 -1.59 2.59 3.61
CA GLY A 116 -1.53 4.05 3.55
C GLY A 116 -2.31 4.65 2.38
N LEU A 117 -2.66 3.85 1.36
CA LEU A 117 -3.32 4.37 0.18
C LEU A 117 -4.77 4.77 0.44
N PRO A 118 -5.16 6.02 0.11
CA PRO A 118 -6.56 6.42 0.15
C PRO A 118 -7.37 5.58 -0.84
N GLY A 119 -8.61 5.27 -0.50
CA GLY A 119 -9.49 4.47 -1.36
C GLY A 119 -9.26 2.96 -1.32
N TRP A 120 -8.28 2.46 -0.56
CA TRP A 120 -8.04 1.03 -0.38
C TRP A 120 -8.21 0.62 1.09
N ALA A 121 -8.63 -0.61 1.32
CA ALA A 121 -8.77 -1.17 2.67
C ALA A 121 -8.39 -2.65 2.71
N PRO A 122 -7.70 -3.10 3.79
CA PRO A 122 -7.39 -4.50 3.97
C PRO A 122 -8.66 -5.32 4.19
N GLY A 123 -8.74 -6.47 3.52
CA GLY A 123 -9.79 -7.45 3.76
C GLY A 123 -9.64 -8.11 5.12
N LYS A 124 -10.77 -8.47 5.73
CA LYS A 124 -10.81 -9.13 7.05
C LYS A 124 -10.26 -10.55 7.01
N TYR A 125 -10.49 -11.28 5.92
CA TYR A 125 -10.09 -12.68 5.75
C TYR A 125 -9.29 -12.87 4.48
N PRO A 126 -8.40 -13.90 4.42
CA PRO A 126 -7.76 -14.31 3.19
C PRO A 126 -8.79 -14.71 2.14
N GLN A 127 -8.54 -14.37 0.88
CA GLN A 127 -9.39 -14.69 -0.27
C GLN A 127 -8.52 -15.12 -1.44
N ARG A 128 -9.14 -15.77 -2.42
CA ARG A 128 -8.43 -16.17 -3.64
C ARG A 128 -8.09 -14.94 -4.48
N CYS A 129 -6.80 -14.77 -4.74
CA CYS A 129 -6.26 -13.66 -5.54
C CYS A 129 -5.71 -14.23 -6.87
N GLY A 130 -6.60 -14.49 -7.83
CA GLY A 130 -6.24 -15.00 -9.14
C GLY A 130 -5.26 -16.21 -9.09
N PRO A 131 -4.13 -16.15 -9.80
CA PRO A 131 -3.13 -17.22 -9.83
C PRO A 131 -2.30 -17.32 -8.55
N TYR A 132 -2.40 -16.36 -7.62
CA TYR A 132 -1.62 -16.32 -6.37
C TYR A 132 -2.22 -17.13 -5.23
N GLY A 133 -3.36 -17.79 -5.43
CA GLY A 133 -4.02 -18.60 -4.41
C GLY A 133 -4.66 -17.79 -3.28
N MET A 134 -4.70 -18.37 -2.07
CA MET A 134 -5.31 -17.72 -0.89
C MET A 134 -4.34 -16.70 -0.30
N GLN A 135 -4.73 -15.43 -0.36
CA GLN A 135 -3.93 -14.29 0.08
C GLN A 135 -4.76 -13.32 0.93
N ARG A 136 -4.09 -12.55 1.82
CA ARG A 136 -4.69 -11.33 2.33
C ARG A 136 -4.78 -10.34 1.18
N ILE A 137 -5.99 -9.82 0.94
CA ILE A 137 -6.25 -8.88 -0.14
C ILE A 137 -6.60 -7.49 0.40
N TRP A 138 -6.32 -6.47 -0.38
CA TRP A 138 -6.85 -5.12 -0.22
C TRP A 138 -7.94 -4.92 -1.27
N ARG A 139 -8.97 -4.20 -0.91
CA ARG A 139 -10.08 -3.88 -1.81
C ARG A 139 -10.22 -2.39 -1.97
N ARG A 140 -10.58 -1.99 -3.19
CA ARG A 140 -10.98 -0.60 -3.45
C ARG A 140 -12.28 -0.34 -2.69
N LYS A 141 -12.31 0.76 -1.93
CA LYS A 141 -13.53 1.20 -1.24
C LYS A 141 -14.54 1.62 -2.31
N SER A 142 -15.78 1.14 -2.18
CA SER A 142 -16.90 1.70 -2.96
C SER A 142 -17.19 3.10 -2.40
N GLU A 143 -17.34 4.07 -3.29
CA GLU A 143 -17.91 5.37 -2.92
C GLU A 143 -19.34 5.21 -2.44
#